data_bfff6f4c580752a99043b6484185e2f8
#
_entry.id   bfff6f4c580752a99043b6484185e2f8
#
_cell.length_a   1.000
_cell.length_b   1.000
_cell.length_c   1.000
_cell.angle_alpha   90.00
_cell.angle_beta   90.00
_cell.angle_gamma   90.00
#
_symmetry.space_group_name_H-M   'P 1'
#
loop_
_entity.id
_entity.type
_entity.pdbx_description
1 polymer ?
#
loop_
_entity_poly.entity_id
_entity_poly.type
_entity_poly.pdbx_seq_one_letter_code
_entity_poly.pdbx_strand_id
1 'polypeptide(L)'
;FHYQLVFVKKNHYSNKVVMSSWLHFGVFHEGRLGGVMQFGTPINKRETIKLVKDTKWKGMVELNRMAFADWLPKNSESRSLSVAVRLIKKHYPLIEWILSFADGCQCGDGTIYRASGFWLLRIQKNRTIARLKSGEVVARPGKVNRDFSGSKLLEGYQLMYLLPLNETIEGRVQVEILPYSEIDKTGAK
;
A
#
# COMPACT_ATOMS: atom_id res chain seq x y z
N PHE A 1 13.52 15.50 -0.42
CA PHE A 1 12.06 15.35 -0.62
C PHE A 1 11.69 15.39 -2.12
N HIS A 2 12.14 16.39 -2.88
CA HIS A 2 11.81 16.56 -4.30
C HIS A 2 12.18 15.33 -5.16
N TYR A 3 13.37 14.79 -5.01
CA TYR A 3 13.84 13.61 -5.76
C TYR A 3 12.97 12.37 -5.55
N GLN A 4 12.43 12.18 -4.34
CA GLN A 4 11.54 11.05 -4.02
C GLN A 4 10.20 11.17 -4.75
N LEU A 5 9.65 12.38 -4.87
CA LEU A 5 8.41 12.62 -5.61
C LEU A 5 8.58 12.36 -7.10
N VAL A 6 9.70 12.81 -7.67
CA VAL A 6 10.05 12.54 -9.08
C VAL A 6 10.22 11.04 -9.31
N PHE A 7 10.90 10.35 -8.40
CA PHE A 7 11.11 8.90 -8.49
C PHE A 7 9.79 8.12 -8.48
N VAL A 8 8.86 8.44 -7.57
CA VAL A 8 7.54 7.81 -7.50
C VAL A 8 6.74 8.07 -8.77
N LYS A 9 6.74 9.29 -9.29
CA LYS A 9 6.05 9.61 -10.56
C LYS A 9 6.58 8.80 -11.74
N LYS A 10 7.88 8.49 -11.76
CA LYS A 10 8.50 7.75 -12.87
C LYS A 10 8.32 6.24 -12.74
N ASN A 11 8.41 5.70 -11.53
CA ASN A 11 8.56 4.26 -11.31
C ASN A 11 7.33 3.59 -10.68
N HIS A 12 6.34 4.35 -10.18
CA HIS A 12 5.13 3.77 -9.63
C HIS A 12 4.05 3.68 -10.72
N TYR A 13 3.38 2.54 -10.84
CA TYR A 13 2.34 2.29 -11.85
C TYR A 13 1.23 3.37 -11.92
N SER A 14 0.91 4.03 -10.81
CA SER A 14 -0.10 5.10 -10.78
C SER A 14 0.42 6.46 -11.24
N ASN A 15 1.73 6.64 -11.39
CA ASN A 15 2.40 7.92 -11.71
C ASN A 15 1.99 9.10 -10.80
N LYS A 16 1.47 8.81 -9.60
CA LYS A 16 0.93 9.81 -8.66
C LYS A 16 1.58 9.70 -7.29
N VAL A 17 1.88 10.85 -6.71
CA VAL A 17 2.28 10.99 -5.30
C VAL A 17 1.07 11.17 -4.40
N VAL A 18 1.22 10.76 -3.15
CA VAL A 18 0.20 10.95 -2.12
C VAL A 18 0.64 12.07 -1.19
N MET A 19 -0.11 13.17 -1.21
CA MET A 19 0.24 14.37 -0.45
C MET A 19 0.11 14.20 1.08
N SER A 20 -0.67 13.21 1.53
CA SER A 20 -0.80 12.89 2.96
C SER A 20 0.36 12.04 3.51
N SER A 21 1.36 11.72 2.69
CA SER A 21 2.57 11.03 3.12
C SER A 21 3.51 11.99 3.83
N TRP A 22 3.98 11.61 5.01
CA TRP A 22 4.84 12.44 5.86
C TRP A 22 6.13 11.72 6.30
N LEU A 23 6.21 10.41 6.13
CA LEU A 23 7.41 9.62 6.41
C LEU A 23 7.87 8.95 5.10
N HIS A 24 9.13 9.16 4.75
CA HIS A 24 9.69 8.75 3.47
C HIS A 24 11.01 8.02 3.68
N PHE A 25 11.17 6.89 2.98
CA PHE A 25 12.42 6.15 2.93
C PHE A 25 12.94 6.11 1.49
N GLY A 26 14.19 6.49 1.29
CA GLY A 26 14.93 6.26 0.06
C GLY A 26 15.77 4.99 0.19
N VAL A 27 15.73 4.15 -0.85
CA VAL A 27 16.52 2.92 -0.94
C VAL A 27 17.64 3.13 -1.94
N PHE A 28 18.88 2.98 -1.48
CA PHE A 28 20.06 3.18 -2.30
C PHE A 28 20.79 1.84 -2.48
N HIS A 29 21.23 1.60 -3.70
CA HIS A 29 22.10 0.50 -4.04
C HIS A 29 23.28 1.05 -4.85
N GLU A 30 24.51 0.77 -4.41
CA GLU A 30 25.74 1.31 -5.02
C GLU A 30 25.71 2.85 -5.19
N GLY A 31 25.22 3.57 -4.17
CA GLY A 31 25.12 5.03 -4.18
C GLY A 31 24.00 5.63 -5.04
N ARG A 32 23.24 4.80 -5.76
CA ARG A 32 22.15 5.23 -6.64
C ARG A 32 20.79 4.98 -5.99
N LEU A 33 19.89 5.97 -6.05
CA LEU A 33 18.51 5.82 -5.60
C LEU A 33 17.77 4.84 -6.52
N GLY A 34 17.37 3.70 -5.97
CA GLY A 34 16.67 2.63 -6.66
C GLY A 34 15.27 2.35 -6.14
N GLY A 35 14.89 2.87 -4.97
CA GLY A 35 13.55 2.67 -4.43
C GLY A 35 13.09 3.78 -3.50
N VAL A 36 11.78 3.93 -3.38
CA VAL A 36 11.14 4.88 -2.46
C VAL A 36 9.93 4.23 -1.81
N MET A 37 9.82 4.37 -0.51
CA MET A 37 8.62 4.03 0.27
C MET A 37 8.07 5.28 0.95
N GLN A 38 6.77 5.48 0.86
CA GLN A 38 6.07 6.62 1.45
C GLN A 38 4.98 6.13 2.40
N PHE A 39 5.04 6.58 3.63
CA PHE A 39 4.05 6.29 4.66
C PHE A 39 3.33 7.57 5.05
N GLY A 40 2.05 7.44 5.37
CA GLY A 40 1.26 8.61 5.72
C GLY A 40 -0.11 8.27 6.29
N THR A 41 -0.97 9.28 6.26
CA THR A 41 -2.33 9.15 6.76
C THR A 41 -3.22 8.53 5.68
N PRO A 42 -3.99 7.47 5.98
CA PRO A 42 -4.97 6.92 5.04
C PRO A 42 -6.05 7.96 4.70
N ILE A 43 -6.61 7.85 3.49
CA ILE A 43 -7.65 8.76 2.99
C ILE A 43 -8.85 8.80 3.94
N ASN A 44 -9.28 7.63 4.44
CA ASN A 44 -10.41 7.52 5.37
C ASN A 44 -9.95 7.01 6.74
N LYS A 45 -9.13 7.81 7.42
CA LYS A 45 -8.54 7.43 8.71
C LYS A 45 -9.57 7.08 9.77
N ARG A 46 -10.71 7.78 9.81
CA ARG A 46 -11.76 7.55 10.82
C ARG A 46 -12.35 6.13 10.75
N GLU A 47 -12.52 5.60 9.54
CA GLU A 47 -13.00 4.23 9.35
C GLU A 47 -11.86 3.22 9.47
N THR A 48 -10.71 3.56 8.94
CA THR A 48 -9.55 2.68 8.96
C THR A 48 -9.07 2.36 10.37
N ILE A 49 -9.06 3.36 11.27
CA ILE A 49 -8.61 3.17 12.65
C ILE A 49 -9.47 2.16 13.43
N LYS A 50 -10.72 1.97 13.01
CA LYS A 50 -11.65 1.00 13.62
C LYS A 50 -11.30 -0.46 13.33
N LEU A 51 -10.40 -0.72 12.38
CA LEU A 51 -9.93 -2.08 12.08
C LEU A 51 -9.24 -2.73 13.28
N VAL A 52 -8.66 -1.91 14.16
CA VAL A 52 -8.02 -2.38 15.39
C VAL A 52 -8.56 -1.57 16.56
N LYS A 53 -9.28 -2.25 17.45
CA LYS A 53 -9.89 -1.63 18.66
C LYS A 53 -8.83 -0.89 19.47
N ASP A 54 -9.24 0.21 20.12
CA ASP A 54 -8.42 1.03 21.01
C ASP A 54 -7.16 1.63 20.36
N THR A 55 -7.09 1.67 19.02
CA THR A 55 -6.01 2.36 18.32
C THR A 55 -6.11 3.87 18.52
N LYS A 56 -5.06 4.48 19.06
CA LYS A 56 -4.96 5.94 19.19
C LYS A 56 -4.83 6.61 17.82
N TRP A 57 -5.21 7.89 17.70
CA TRP A 57 -5.17 8.62 16.43
C TRP A 57 -3.82 8.57 15.70
N LYS A 58 -2.71 8.54 16.45
CA LYS A 58 -1.35 8.41 15.91
C LYS A 58 -0.83 6.96 15.89
N GLY A 59 -1.67 5.99 16.27
CA GLY A 59 -1.29 4.58 16.43
C GLY A 59 -1.21 3.80 15.12
N MET A 60 -1.49 4.41 13.97
CA MET A 60 -1.41 3.72 12.69
C MET A 60 -0.93 4.61 11.55
N VAL A 61 -0.34 3.98 10.55
CA VAL A 61 0.11 4.62 9.32
C VAL A 61 -0.21 3.73 8.12
N GLU A 62 -0.39 4.31 6.95
CA GLU A 62 -0.54 3.59 5.69
C GLU A 62 0.76 3.65 4.88
N LEU A 63 1.22 2.53 4.36
CA LEU A 63 2.20 2.50 3.28
C LEU A 63 1.51 2.95 1.99
N ASN A 64 1.54 4.25 1.74
CA ASN A 64 0.81 4.89 0.65
C ASN A 64 1.40 4.60 -0.72
N ARG A 65 2.73 4.49 -0.79
CA ARG A 65 3.46 4.21 -2.05
C ARG A 65 4.71 3.40 -1.76
N MET A 66 4.94 2.46 -2.64
CA MET A 66 6.18 1.71 -2.74
C MET A 66 6.55 1.62 -4.23
N ALA A 67 7.67 2.20 -4.61
CA ALA A 67 8.15 2.25 -5.97
C ALA A 67 9.61 1.82 -6.00
N PHE A 68 9.95 0.85 -6.84
CA PHE A 68 11.29 0.30 -6.98
C PHE A 68 11.63 0.20 -8.46
N ALA A 69 12.89 0.38 -8.78
CA ALA A 69 13.39 0.26 -10.14
C ALA A 69 13.78 -1.20 -10.43
N ASP A 70 13.51 -1.66 -11.66
CA ASP A 70 13.71 -3.05 -12.09
C ASP A 70 15.17 -3.51 -12.05
N TRP A 71 16.14 -2.56 -12.06
CA TRP A 71 17.56 -2.88 -11.98
C TRP A 71 18.06 -3.26 -10.57
N LEU A 72 17.22 -3.11 -9.54
CA LEU A 72 17.57 -3.52 -8.18
C LEU A 72 17.64 -5.05 -8.07
N PRO A 73 18.50 -5.55 -7.15
CA PRO A 73 18.54 -6.98 -6.86
C PRO A 73 17.17 -7.54 -6.45
N LYS A 74 16.96 -8.82 -6.77
CA LYS A 74 15.75 -9.55 -6.35
C LYS A 74 15.50 -9.42 -4.85
N ASN A 75 14.25 -9.30 -4.44
CA ASN A 75 13.78 -9.12 -3.07
C ASN A 75 14.19 -7.77 -2.41
N SER A 76 14.61 -6.77 -3.19
CA SER A 76 14.94 -5.45 -2.66
C SER A 76 13.75 -4.80 -1.95
N GLU A 77 12.53 -4.99 -2.44
CA GLU A 77 11.30 -4.46 -1.86
C GLU A 77 11.06 -4.99 -0.44
N SER A 78 10.99 -6.31 -0.29
CA SER A 78 10.71 -6.94 1.01
C SER A 78 11.82 -6.70 2.04
N ARG A 79 13.08 -6.71 1.60
CA ARG A 79 14.23 -6.36 2.45
C ARG A 79 14.16 -4.92 2.93
N SER A 80 13.90 -3.97 2.02
CA SER A 80 13.80 -2.55 2.34
C SER A 80 12.60 -2.26 3.24
N LEU A 81 11.47 -2.93 3.00
CA LEU A 81 10.28 -2.81 3.85
C LEU A 81 10.57 -3.32 5.27
N SER A 82 11.27 -4.43 5.42
CA SER A 82 11.70 -4.94 6.73
C SER A 82 12.60 -3.94 7.47
N VAL A 83 13.51 -3.26 6.77
CA VAL A 83 14.35 -2.19 7.37
C VAL A 83 13.50 -0.99 7.78
N ALA A 84 12.60 -0.53 6.90
CA ALA A 84 11.71 0.59 7.20
C ALA A 84 10.84 0.31 8.42
N VAL A 85 10.27 -0.90 8.53
CA VAL A 85 9.49 -1.34 9.69
C VAL A 85 10.29 -1.28 10.98
N ARG A 86 11.55 -1.75 10.99
CA ARG A 86 12.43 -1.66 12.16
C ARG A 86 12.70 -0.20 12.57
N LEU A 87 12.93 0.68 11.59
CA LEU A 87 13.14 2.10 11.84
C LEU A 87 11.86 2.78 12.36
N ILE A 88 10.69 2.42 11.83
CA ILE A 88 9.40 2.90 12.34
C ILE A 88 9.21 2.47 13.80
N LYS A 89 9.39 1.20 14.12
CA LYS A 89 9.29 0.70 15.51
C LYS A 89 10.22 1.45 16.45
N LYS A 90 11.44 1.73 16.02
CA LYS A 90 12.46 2.41 16.85
C LYS A 90 12.16 3.89 17.05
N HIS A 91 11.77 4.62 16.02
CA HIS A 91 11.68 6.07 16.02
C HIS A 91 10.26 6.63 16.15
N TYR A 92 9.24 5.79 15.94
CA TYR A 92 7.83 6.14 16.01
C TYR A 92 7.05 5.15 16.87
N PRO A 93 7.40 5.00 18.17
CA PRO A 93 6.84 3.94 19.03
C PRO A 93 5.34 4.03 19.27
N LEU A 94 4.73 5.16 18.91
CA LEU A 94 3.26 5.30 18.97
C LEU A 94 2.54 4.59 17.83
N ILE A 95 3.24 4.23 16.74
CA ILE A 95 2.66 3.49 15.61
C ILE A 95 2.61 2.01 16.00
N GLU A 96 1.42 1.48 16.10
CA GLU A 96 1.15 0.10 16.54
C GLU A 96 0.98 -0.86 15.36
N TRP A 97 0.57 -0.35 14.20
CA TRP A 97 0.36 -1.15 12.99
C TRP A 97 0.43 -0.33 11.71
N ILE A 98 0.69 -1.02 10.61
CA ILE A 98 0.79 -0.45 9.27
C ILE A 98 -0.30 -1.05 8.38
N LEU A 99 -1.03 -0.18 7.67
CA LEU A 99 -1.97 -0.57 6.63
C LEU A 99 -1.29 -0.54 5.27
N SER A 100 -1.67 -1.44 4.37
CA SER A 100 -1.30 -1.34 2.96
C SER A 100 -2.36 -1.96 2.05
N PHE A 101 -2.31 -1.60 0.78
CA PHE A 101 -3.21 -2.13 -0.25
C PHE A 101 -2.40 -2.65 -1.43
N ALA A 102 -2.79 -3.83 -1.94
CA ALA A 102 -2.36 -4.29 -3.25
C ALA A 102 -3.49 -4.10 -4.25
N ASP A 103 -3.13 -3.57 -5.42
CA ASP A 103 -4.04 -3.43 -6.55
C ASP A 103 -3.87 -4.62 -7.49
N GLY A 104 -4.62 -5.67 -7.23
CA GLY A 104 -4.61 -6.88 -8.06
C GLY A 104 -5.13 -6.68 -9.50
N CYS A 105 -5.55 -5.44 -9.85
CA CYS A 105 -5.86 -5.10 -11.24
C CYS A 105 -4.60 -4.73 -12.05
N GLN A 106 -3.49 -4.37 -11.38
CA GLN A 106 -2.30 -3.82 -12.03
C GLN A 106 -0.97 -4.37 -11.52
N CYS A 107 -0.84 -4.66 -10.23
CA CYS A 107 0.44 -4.96 -9.58
C CYS A 107 0.46 -6.29 -8.81
N GLY A 108 -0.51 -7.17 -9.06
CA GLY A 108 -0.51 -8.52 -8.51
C GLY A 108 -1.14 -8.63 -7.11
N ASP A 109 -0.92 -9.78 -6.51
CA ASP A 109 -1.60 -10.28 -5.31
C ASP A 109 -1.02 -9.79 -3.97
N GLY A 110 -0.05 -8.88 -3.99
CA GLY A 110 0.62 -8.42 -2.78
C GLY A 110 1.63 -9.41 -2.20
N THR A 111 2.28 -10.23 -3.03
CA THR A 111 3.35 -11.17 -2.63
C THR A 111 4.37 -10.52 -1.70
N ILE A 112 4.73 -9.25 -1.90
CA ILE A 112 5.66 -8.51 -1.04
C ILE A 112 5.12 -8.39 0.39
N TYR A 113 3.84 -8.11 0.56
CA TYR A 113 3.19 -8.00 1.87
C TYR A 113 3.14 -9.35 2.59
N ARG A 114 2.81 -10.42 1.85
CA ARG A 114 2.83 -11.79 2.37
C ARG A 114 4.24 -12.16 2.87
N ALA A 115 5.26 -11.92 2.04
CA ALA A 115 6.66 -12.16 2.39
C ALA A 115 7.17 -11.30 3.56
N SER A 116 6.49 -10.20 3.88
CA SER A 116 6.85 -9.28 4.96
C SER A 116 6.00 -9.44 6.23
N GLY A 117 5.18 -10.49 6.31
CA GLY A 117 4.39 -10.83 7.50
C GLY A 117 3.13 -9.99 7.71
N PHE A 118 2.61 -9.36 6.66
CA PHE A 118 1.31 -8.68 6.74
C PHE A 118 0.17 -9.70 6.78
N TRP A 119 -0.86 -9.44 7.54
CA TRP A 119 -2.11 -10.18 7.54
C TRP A 119 -3.03 -9.70 6.42
N LEU A 120 -3.70 -10.60 5.74
CA LEU A 120 -4.74 -10.29 4.77
C LEU A 120 -6.05 -10.04 5.51
N LEU A 121 -6.64 -8.84 5.35
CA LEU A 121 -7.89 -8.48 6.03
C LEU A 121 -9.10 -8.42 5.10
N ARG A 122 -8.88 -8.20 3.81
CA ARG A 122 -9.98 -8.05 2.86
C ARG A 122 -9.55 -8.36 1.44
N ILE A 123 -10.43 -9.01 0.72
CA ILE A 123 -10.41 -9.15 -0.74
C ILE A 123 -11.68 -8.51 -1.27
N GLN A 124 -11.57 -7.51 -2.12
CA GLN A 124 -12.70 -6.80 -2.67
C GLN A 124 -12.59 -6.71 -4.19
N LYS A 125 -13.65 -7.11 -4.92
CA LYS A 125 -13.72 -6.90 -6.36
C LYS A 125 -13.54 -5.41 -6.68
N ASN A 126 -12.74 -5.11 -7.69
CA ASN A 126 -12.49 -3.73 -8.09
C ASN A 126 -13.79 -3.02 -8.48
N ARG A 127 -14.00 -1.83 -7.90
CA ARG A 127 -15.14 -0.94 -8.19
C ARG A 127 -14.71 0.49 -8.52
N THR A 128 -13.41 0.77 -8.43
CA THR A 128 -12.91 2.15 -8.48
C THR A 128 -11.83 2.38 -9.52
N ILE A 129 -11.08 1.36 -9.91
CA ILE A 129 -9.99 1.50 -10.87
C ILE A 129 -10.51 1.23 -12.26
N ALA A 130 -10.36 2.21 -13.14
CA ALA A 130 -10.86 2.16 -14.51
C ALA A 130 -9.82 2.66 -15.51
N ARG A 131 -9.89 2.15 -16.73
CA ARG A 131 -9.15 2.65 -17.88
C ARG A 131 -10.01 3.65 -18.63
N LEU A 132 -9.50 4.87 -18.81
CA LEU A 132 -10.12 5.91 -19.63
C LEU A 132 -9.97 5.59 -21.13
N LYS A 133 -10.74 6.27 -21.98
CA LYS A 133 -10.56 6.19 -23.46
C LYS A 133 -9.15 6.56 -23.91
N SER A 134 -8.48 7.44 -23.18
CA SER A 134 -7.07 7.82 -23.42
C SER A 134 -6.06 6.71 -23.13
N GLY A 135 -6.50 5.57 -22.56
CA GLY A 135 -5.62 4.50 -22.05
C GLY A 135 -5.12 4.73 -20.63
N GLU A 136 -5.26 5.93 -20.06
CA GLU A 136 -4.85 6.21 -18.68
C GLU A 136 -5.65 5.38 -17.69
N VAL A 137 -4.96 4.76 -16.71
CA VAL A 137 -5.60 4.05 -15.61
C VAL A 137 -5.73 4.99 -14.42
N VAL A 138 -6.95 5.12 -13.91
CA VAL A 138 -7.27 6.04 -12.83
C VAL A 138 -8.15 5.36 -11.79
N ALA A 139 -7.96 5.72 -10.53
CA ALA A 139 -8.96 5.45 -9.51
C ALA A 139 -10.09 6.48 -9.67
N ARG A 140 -11.34 6.03 -9.60
CA ARG A 140 -12.53 6.91 -9.56
C ARG A 140 -12.69 7.43 -8.12
N PRO A 141 -12.26 8.63 -7.77
CA PRO A 141 -12.69 9.27 -6.54
C PRO A 141 -14.05 9.94 -6.81
N GLY A 142 -14.96 9.86 -5.88
CA GLY A 142 -16.35 10.29 -6.04
C GLY A 142 -16.60 11.78 -6.30
N LYS A 143 -15.58 12.61 -6.53
CA LYS A 143 -15.72 14.09 -6.72
C LYS A 143 -14.62 14.72 -7.58
N VAL A 144 -14.14 14.09 -8.62
CA VAL A 144 -13.18 14.75 -9.53
C VAL A 144 -13.87 15.04 -10.84
N ASN A 145 -13.78 16.29 -11.31
CA ASN A 145 -14.22 16.74 -12.66
C ASN A 145 -13.38 16.07 -13.77
N ARG A 146 -13.52 14.76 -13.92
CA ARG A 146 -12.94 14.00 -15.03
C ARG A 146 -14.10 13.36 -15.79
N ASP A 147 -14.01 13.43 -17.09
CA ASP A 147 -14.94 12.69 -17.96
C ASP A 147 -14.62 11.19 -17.88
N PHE A 148 -15.52 10.47 -17.23
CA PHE A 148 -15.48 9.00 -17.15
C PHE A 148 -16.35 8.34 -18.23
N SER A 149 -16.91 9.12 -19.16
CA SER A 149 -17.74 8.58 -20.24
C SER A 149 -16.93 7.59 -21.08
N GLY A 150 -17.46 6.38 -21.24
CA GLY A 150 -16.78 5.30 -21.95
C GLY A 150 -15.53 4.73 -21.28
N SER A 151 -15.28 5.04 -20.00
CA SER A 151 -14.27 4.33 -19.22
C SER A 151 -14.72 2.91 -18.89
N LYS A 152 -13.75 1.96 -18.88
CA LYS A 152 -14.01 0.57 -18.50
C LYS A 152 -13.37 0.28 -17.15
N LEU A 153 -14.13 -0.27 -16.20
CA LEU A 153 -13.56 -0.81 -14.97
C LEU A 153 -12.56 -1.91 -15.31
N LEU A 154 -11.42 -1.90 -14.62
CA LEU A 154 -10.47 -3.00 -14.71
C LEU A 154 -11.03 -4.21 -13.95
N GLU A 155 -10.88 -5.38 -14.51
CA GLU A 155 -11.14 -6.63 -13.82
C GLU A 155 -10.04 -6.88 -12.79
N GLY A 156 -10.40 -7.52 -11.68
CA GLY A 156 -9.48 -7.87 -10.61
C GLY A 156 -9.99 -7.47 -9.23
N TYR A 157 -9.10 -7.57 -8.25
CA TYR A 157 -9.41 -7.41 -6.84
C TYR A 157 -8.47 -6.41 -6.19
N GLN A 158 -8.96 -5.73 -5.18
CA GLN A 158 -8.17 -4.92 -4.26
C GLN A 158 -8.02 -5.68 -2.95
N LEU A 159 -6.81 -5.79 -2.48
CA LEU A 159 -6.43 -6.54 -1.30
C LEU A 159 -6.00 -5.56 -0.20
N MET A 160 -6.48 -5.77 1.02
CA MET A 160 -6.12 -4.95 2.18
C MET A 160 -5.25 -5.78 3.12
N TYR A 161 -4.13 -5.21 3.50
CA TYR A 161 -3.14 -5.84 4.36
C TYR A 161 -2.84 -5.01 5.60
N LEU A 162 -2.61 -5.68 6.72
CA LEU A 162 -2.20 -5.08 7.98
C LEU A 162 -0.94 -5.75 8.51
N LEU A 163 0.08 -4.95 8.87
CA LEU A 163 1.26 -5.42 9.58
C LEU A 163 1.17 -5.00 11.05
N PRO A 164 1.09 -5.93 12.01
CA PRO A 164 1.18 -5.61 13.41
C PRO A 164 2.63 -5.23 13.76
N LEU A 165 2.81 -4.19 14.56
CA LEU A 165 4.13 -3.79 15.04
C LEU A 165 4.38 -4.25 16.48
N ASN A 166 3.35 -4.74 17.17
CA ASN A 166 3.44 -5.38 18.48
C ASN A 166 2.43 -6.53 18.60
N GLU A 167 2.61 -7.39 19.58
CA GLU A 167 1.84 -8.63 19.77
C GLU A 167 0.39 -8.38 20.23
N THR A 168 0.08 -7.22 20.78
CA THR A 168 -1.27 -6.92 21.29
C THR A 168 -2.28 -6.67 20.17
N ILE A 169 -1.83 -6.46 18.94
CA ILE A 169 -2.69 -6.10 17.81
C ILE A 169 -3.64 -7.23 17.46
N GLU A 170 -3.18 -8.50 17.49
CA GLU A 170 -3.97 -9.66 17.07
C GLU A 170 -5.30 -9.74 17.82
N GLY A 171 -5.28 -9.64 19.14
CA GLY A 171 -6.50 -9.69 19.97
C GLY A 171 -7.41 -8.46 19.85
N ARG A 172 -6.97 -7.41 19.14
CA ARG A 172 -7.69 -6.15 18.96
C ARG A 172 -8.26 -5.97 17.55
N VAL A 173 -7.91 -6.82 16.59
CA VAL A 173 -8.42 -6.74 15.22
C VAL A 173 -9.93 -7.01 15.21
N GLN A 174 -10.70 -6.15 14.53
CA GLN A 174 -12.17 -6.17 14.52
C GLN A 174 -12.75 -6.83 13.25
N VAL A 175 -11.90 -7.39 12.42
CA VAL A 175 -12.27 -8.10 11.19
C VAL A 175 -11.53 -9.44 11.16
N GLU A 176 -12.04 -10.36 10.37
CA GLU A 176 -11.39 -11.67 10.19
C GLU A 176 -10.02 -11.50 9.50
N ILE A 177 -9.02 -12.21 10.00
CA ILE A 177 -7.73 -12.37 9.31
C ILE A 177 -7.89 -13.54 8.35
N LEU A 178 -7.88 -13.22 7.05
CA LEU A 178 -8.10 -14.19 5.99
C LEU A 178 -6.83 -15.00 5.71
N PRO A 179 -6.96 -16.31 5.45
CA PRO A 179 -5.83 -17.09 4.95
C PRO A 179 -5.47 -16.62 3.53
N TYR A 180 -4.20 -16.63 3.18
CA TYR A 180 -3.74 -16.20 1.86
C TYR A 180 -4.30 -17.06 0.70
N SER A 181 -4.68 -18.32 0.97
CA SER A 181 -5.36 -19.19 0.00
C SER A 181 -6.68 -18.60 -0.53
N GLU A 182 -7.28 -17.65 0.17
CA GLU A 182 -8.46 -16.93 -0.35
C GLU A 182 -8.12 -16.11 -1.60
N ILE A 183 -6.87 -15.65 -1.74
CA ILE A 183 -6.42 -14.93 -2.94
C ILE A 183 -6.43 -15.87 -4.15
N ASP A 184 -6.00 -17.11 -3.98
CA ASP A 184 -5.93 -18.10 -5.07
C ASP A 184 -7.33 -18.37 -5.68
N LYS A 185 -8.38 -18.30 -4.86
CA LYS A 185 -9.79 -18.44 -5.31
C LYS A 185 -10.25 -17.28 -6.21
N THR A 186 -9.57 -16.15 -6.18
CA THR A 186 -9.94 -14.98 -7.00
C THR A 186 -9.37 -15.02 -8.41
N GLY A 187 -8.45 -15.93 -8.70
CA GLY A 187 -7.70 -15.96 -9.95
C GLY A 187 -6.69 -14.81 -10.09
N ALA A 188 -6.42 -14.07 -9.01
CA ALA A 188 -5.37 -13.04 -8.99
C ALA A 188 -4.00 -13.71 -9.16
N LYS A 189 -3.24 -13.26 -10.16
CA LYS A 189 -1.88 -13.74 -10.48
C LYS A 189 -0.85 -12.68 -10.10
#